data_bfbdca176585b15f7ea32a3c630b0ea3
#
_entry.id   bfbdca176585b15f7ea32a3c630b0ea3
#
_cell.length_a   1.000
_cell.length_b   1.000
_cell.length_c   1.000
_cell.angle_alpha   90.00
_cell.angle_beta   90.00
_cell.angle_gamma   90.00
#
_symmetry.space_group_name_H-M   'P 1'
#
loop_
_entity.id
_entity.type
_entity.pdbx_description
1 polymer ?
#
loop_
_entity_poly.entity_id
_entity_poly.type
_entity_poly.pdbx_seq_one_letter_code
_entity_poly.pdbx_strand_id
1 'polypeptide(L)'
;FGYLQNFREETFFKEHPKFFFTPVGEKEKEYCVVSVLETDKYADYYSFTDYGNEEDYCRMVEKILSHSKFQSEAAKKMKNEIEESSAEAFFRNYQFVTLSTCRTLDGKDKRLMVIGCRKR
;
A
#
# COMPACT_ATOMS: atom_id res chain seq x y z
N PHE A 1 7.51 8.26 -12.05
CA PHE A 1 6.36 7.35 -11.79
C PHE A 1 5.41 7.21 -12.99
N GLY A 2 5.90 7.45 -14.22
CA GLY A 2 5.04 7.39 -15.40
C GLY A 2 4.33 6.05 -15.61
N TYR A 3 4.98 4.94 -15.29
CA TYR A 3 4.37 3.61 -15.43
C TYR A 3 3.58 3.16 -14.21
N LEU A 4 3.48 3.98 -13.16
CA LEU A 4 2.66 3.65 -12.00
C LEU A 4 1.19 3.45 -12.38
N GLN A 5 0.71 4.17 -13.39
CA GLN A 5 -0.64 4.01 -13.92
C GLN A 5 -0.93 2.60 -14.45
N ASN A 6 0.09 1.86 -14.85
CA ASN A 6 -0.05 0.49 -15.35
C ASN A 6 -0.55 -0.48 -14.28
N PHE A 7 -0.40 -0.15 -13.00
CA PHE A 7 -0.96 -0.94 -11.90
C PHE A 7 -2.49 -0.95 -11.87
N ARG A 8 -3.15 -0.17 -12.72
CA ARG A 8 -4.60 -0.29 -12.92
C ARG A 8 -4.99 -1.60 -13.57
N GLU A 9 -4.05 -2.23 -14.28
CA GLU A 9 -4.26 -3.50 -14.98
C GLU A 9 -3.82 -4.67 -14.10
N GLU A 10 -4.69 -5.66 -13.95
CA GLU A 10 -4.40 -6.84 -13.14
C GLU A 10 -3.17 -7.59 -13.64
N THR A 11 -3.01 -7.69 -14.96
CA THR A 11 -1.85 -8.36 -15.58
C THR A 11 -0.55 -7.71 -15.14
N PHE A 12 -0.48 -6.38 -15.20
CA PHE A 12 0.72 -5.66 -14.76
C PHE A 12 0.98 -5.87 -13.27
N PHE A 13 -0.07 -5.83 -12.45
CA PHE A 13 0.03 -6.07 -11.02
C PHE A 13 0.62 -7.45 -10.73
N LYS A 14 0.16 -8.48 -11.42
CA LYS A 14 0.66 -9.86 -11.24
C LYS A 14 2.09 -10.05 -11.72
N GLU A 15 2.49 -9.35 -12.77
CA GLU A 15 3.83 -9.43 -13.35
C GLU A 15 4.86 -8.59 -12.60
N HIS A 16 4.40 -7.61 -11.81
CA HIS A 16 5.27 -6.67 -11.09
C HIS A 16 4.93 -6.67 -9.59
N PRO A 17 5.18 -7.80 -8.89
CA PRO A 17 4.81 -7.92 -7.47
C PRO A 17 5.69 -7.13 -6.52
N LYS A 18 6.78 -6.55 -7.02
CA LYS A 18 7.77 -5.86 -6.20
C LYS A 18 8.22 -4.56 -6.85
N PHE A 19 8.66 -3.61 -6.02
CA PHE A 19 9.34 -2.42 -6.51
C PHE A 19 10.48 -2.05 -5.57
N PHE A 20 11.40 -1.23 -6.08
CA PHE A 20 12.52 -0.70 -5.30
C PHE A 20 12.28 0.76 -5.00
N PHE A 21 12.58 1.17 -3.78
CA PHE A 21 12.42 2.53 -3.34
C PHE A 21 13.55 2.91 -2.40
N THR A 22 14.07 4.13 -2.56
CA THR A 22 15.16 4.64 -1.72
C THR A 22 14.62 5.76 -0.84
N PRO A 23 14.33 5.49 0.46
CA PRO A 23 13.95 6.54 1.38
C PRO A 23 15.09 7.56 1.54
N VAL A 24 14.74 8.81 1.83
CA VAL A 24 15.73 9.87 2.01
C VAL A 24 16.71 9.49 3.12
N GLY A 25 18.01 9.52 2.80
CA GLY A 25 19.07 9.19 3.76
C GLY A 25 19.28 7.70 3.99
N GLU A 26 18.60 6.83 3.24
CA GLU A 26 18.70 5.38 3.38
C GLU A 26 19.14 4.74 2.07
N LYS A 27 19.43 3.44 2.12
CA LYS A 27 19.74 2.65 0.94
C LYS A 27 18.45 2.23 0.24
N GLU A 28 18.57 1.89 -1.04
CA GLU A 28 17.46 1.32 -1.80
C GLU A 28 16.96 0.04 -1.14
N LYS A 29 15.65 -0.10 -1.04
CA LYS A 29 14.97 -1.25 -0.41
C LYS A 29 13.91 -1.82 -1.34
N GLU A 30 13.69 -3.12 -1.23
CA GLU A 30 12.68 -3.83 -1.99
C GLU A 30 11.38 -3.91 -1.19
N TYR A 31 10.27 -3.59 -1.86
CA TYR A 31 8.92 -3.65 -1.27
C TYR A 31 8.05 -4.57 -2.11
N CYS A 32 7.22 -5.37 -1.43
CA CYS A 32 6.18 -6.17 -2.11
C CYS A 32 4.91 -5.34 -2.23
N VAL A 33 4.31 -5.34 -3.40
CA VAL A 33 3.04 -4.65 -3.61
C VAL A 33 1.92 -5.45 -2.94
N VAL A 34 1.25 -4.84 -1.97
CA VAL A 34 0.17 -5.49 -1.23
C VAL A 34 -1.21 -4.91 -1.52
N SER A 35 -1.27 -3.71 -2.07
CA SER A 35 -2.55 -3.07 -2.37
C SER A 35 -2.41 -2.07 -3.51
N VAL A 36 -3.44 -2.02 -4.35
CA VAL A 36 -3.61 -0.98 -5.37
C VAL A 36 -4.97 -0.36 -5.15
N LEU A 37 -5.00 0.94 -4.88
CA LEU A 37 -6.23 1.68 -4.61
C LEU A 37 -6.43 2.75 -5.67
N GLU A 38 -7.67 2.90 -6.10
CA GLU A 38 -8.07 4.01 -6.95
C GLU A 38 -9.14 4.80 -6.20
N THR A 39 -8.83 6.01 -5.80
CA THR A 39 -9.69 6.80 -4.92
C THR A 39 -9.87 8.22 -5.44
N ASP A 40 -10.86 8.91 -4.90
CA ASP A 40 -11.00 10.34 -5.07
C ASP A 40 -9.90 11.09 -4.32
N LYS A 41 -9.65 12.32 -4.73
CA LYS A 41 -8.60 13.20 -4.21
C LYS A 41 -8.60 13.34 -2.67
N TYR A 42 -9.75 13.20 -2.03
CA TYR A 42 -9.93 13.45 -0.59
C TYR A 42 -10.17 12.18 0.23
N ALA A 43 -9.86 11.01 -0.30
CA ALA A 43 -10.06 9.77 0.44
C ALA A 43 -9.08 9.63 1.62
N ASP A 44 -9.53 8.97 2.69
CA ASP A 44 -8.82 8.87 3.97
C ASP A 44 -7.59 7.97 3.97
N TYR A 45 -7.25 7.38 2.83
CA TYR A 45 -6.15 6.42 2.74
C TYR A 45 -4.76 7.04 2.64
N TYR A 46 -4.68 8.37 2.63
CA TYR A 46 -3.46 9.06 2.20
C TYR A 46 -2.30 8.99 3.16
N SER A 47 -2.54 8.75 4.41
CA SER A 47 -1.49 8.97 5.38
C SER A 47 -1.34 7.81 6.36
N PHE A 48 -0.20 7.14 6.28
CA PHE A 48 0.25 6.24 7.33
C PHE A 48 0.79 6.99 8.54
N THR A 49 0.80 8.32 8.50
CA THR A 49 1.30 9.13 9.61
C THR A 49 0.19 9.62 10.53
N ASP A 50 -1.07 9.51 10.08
CA ASP A 50 -2.22 10.00 10.83
C ASP A 50 -2.95 8.86 11.55
N TYR A 51 -2.25 8.24 12.47
CA TYR A 51 -2.81 7.19 13.32
C TYR A 51 -2.46 7.48 14.79
N GLY A 52 -3.38 7.15 15.69
CA GLY A 52 -3.22 7.44 17.10
C GLY A 52 -2.35 6.45 17.86
N ASN A 53 -2.35 5.18 17.44
CA ASN A 53 -1.58 4.10 18.10
C ASN A 53 -1.41 2.93 17.14
N GLU A 54 -0.73 1.88 17.60
CA GLU A 54 -0.44 0.69 16.77
C GLU A 54 -1.71 -0.04 16.36
N GLU A 55 -2.76 -0.03 17.17
CA GLU A 55 -4.03 -0.67 16.81
C GLU A 55 -4.72 0.08 15.67
N ASP A 56 -4.70 1.40 15.70
CA ASP A 56 -5.24 2.23 14.62
C ASP A 56 -4.45 2.02 13.33
N TYR A 57 -3.14 1.87 13.44
CA TYR A 57 -2.28 1.56 12.32
C TYR A 57 -2.66 0.22 11.68
N CYS A 58 -2.86 -0.82 12.49
CA CYS A 58 -3.29 -2.13 11.99
C CYS A 58 -4.65 -2.08 11.32
N ARG A 59 -5.60 -1.34 11.89
CA ARG A 59 -6.93 -1.15 11.29
C ARG A 59 -6.84 -0.45 9.94
N MET A 60 -5.98 0.53 9.84
CA MET A 60 -5.75 1.25 8.58
C MET A 60 -5.16 0.30 7.52
N VAL A 61 -4.19 -0.53 7.89
CA VAL A 61 -3.61 -1.52 6.99
C VAL A 61 -4.66 -2.53 6.54
N GLU A 62 -5.48 -3.05 7.45
CA GLU A 62 -6.57 -3.97 7.10
C GLU A 62 -7.55 -3.32 6.10
N LYS A 63 -7.90 -2.07 6.30
CA LYS A 63 -8.78 -1.32 5.40
C LYS A 63 -8.15 -1.19 4.02
N ILE A 64 -6.88 -0.84 3.95
CA ILE A 64 -6.13 -0.71 2.70
C ILE A 64 -6.09 -2.04 1.95
N LEU A 65 -5.80 -3.14 2.63
CA LEU A 65 -5.77 -4.46 2.01
C LEU A 65 -7.15 -4.89 1.52
N SER A 66 -8.20 -4.61 2.29
CA SER A 66 -9.57 -4.99 1.95
C SER A 66 -10.12 -4.21 0.76
N HIS A 67 -9.69 -2.97 0.56
CA HIS A 67 -10.16 -2.11 -0.51
C HIS A 67 -9.28 -2.17 -1.76
N SER A 68 -8.26 -3.02 -1.78
CA SER A 68 -7.40 -3.17 -2.95
C SER A 68 -8.20 -3.60 -4.16
N LYS A 69 -7.89 -2.98 -5.30
CA LYS A 69 -8.47 -3.32 -6.59
C LYS A 69 -8.20 -4.79 -6.97
N PHE A 70 -7.03 -5.30 -6.58
CA PHE A 70 -6.61 -6.67 -6.86
C PHE A 70 -6.15 -7.33 -5.56
N GLN A 71 -6.36 -8.65 -5.47
CA GLN A 71 -5.89 -9.44 -4.34
C GLN A 71 -4.62 -10.19 -4.73
N SER A 72 -3.67 -10.28 -3.80
CA SER A 72 -2.41 -11.00 -3.99
C SER A 72 -2.16 -11.96 -2.83
N GLU A 73 -1.26 -12.92 -3.05
CA GLU A 73 -0.84 -13.81 -1.98
C GLU A 73 -0.12 -13.04 -0.87
N ALA A 74 0.64 -12.00 -1.22
CA ALA A 74 1.30 -11.14 -0.24
C ALA A 74 0.28 -10.44 0.65
N ALA A 75 -0.83 -9.95 0.07
CA ALA A 75 -1.90 -9.30 0.83
C ALA A 75 -2.60 -10.28 1.77
N LYS A 76 -2.86 -11.49 1.31
CA LYS A 76 -3.49 -12.55 2.15
C LYS A 76 -2.61 -12.91 3.33
N LYS A 77 -1.33 -13.09 3.09
CA LYS A 77 -0.34 -13.38 4.13
C LYS A 77 -0.28 -12.25 5.14
N MET A 78 -0.32 -11.02 4.68
CA MET A 78 -0.30 -9.83 5.54
C MET A 78 -1.53 -9.78 6.45
N LYS A 79 -2.72 -10.05 5.91
CA LYS A 79 -3.96 -10.10 6.71
C LYS A 79 -3.86 -11.14 7.82
N ASN A 80 -3.33 -12.32 7.50
CA ASN A 80 -3.16 -13.38 8.48
C ASN A 80 -2.20 -12.97 9.59
N GLU A 81 -1.11 -12.31 9.25
CA GLU A 81 -0.15 -11.84 10.24
C GLU A 81 -0.72 -10.76 11.16
N ILE A 82 -1.58 -9.88 10.65
CA ILE A 82 -2.27 -8.89 11.48
C ILE A 82 -3.15 -9.59 12.51
N GLU A 83 -3.86 -10.63 12.11
CA GLU A 83 -4.75 -11.39 12.99
C GLU A 83 -4.00 -12.22 14.04
N GLU A 84 -2.84 -12.77 13.67
CA GLU A 84 -2.07 -13.67 14.50
C GLU A 84 -1.07 -12.95 15.42
N SER A 85 -0.70 -11.72 15.11
CA SER A 85 0.29 -10.95 15.86
C SER A 85 -0.37 -9.87 16.70
N SER A 86 0.35 -9.39 17.72
CA SER A 86 -0.08 -8.18 18.41
C SER A 86 0.11 -6.97 17.51
N ALA A 87 -0.66 -5.91 17.73
CA ALA A 87 -0.54 -4.67 16.96
C ALA A 87 0.89 -4.10 17.07
N GLU A 88 1.48 -4.16 18.25
CA GLU A 88 2.84 -3.69 18.49
C GLU A 88 3.87 -4.49 17.68
N ALA A 89 3.75 -5.82 17.68
CA ALA A 89 4.66 -6.68 16.93
C ALA A 89 4.54 -6.45 15.42
N PHE A 90 3.33 -6.30 14.92
CA PHE A 90 3.09 -6.01 13.53
C PHE A 90 3.71 -4.66 13.13
N PHE A 91 3.49 -3.63 13.91
CA PHE A 91 4.04 -2.30 13.67
C PHE A 91 5.58 -2.33 13.61
N ARG A 92 6.21 -3.06 14.53
CA ARG A 92 7.67 -3.18 14.56
C ARG A 92 8.24 -3.92 13.36
N ASN A 93 7.52 -4.94 12.88
CA ASN A 93 8.06 -5.87 11.88
C ASN A 93 7.90 -5.38 10.45
N TYR A 94 6.97 -4.49 10.18
CA TYR A 94 6.64 -4.10 8.81
C TYR A 94 6.72 -2.61 8.58
N GLN A 95 7.19 -2.26 7.40
CA GLN A 95 7.25 -0.88 6.91
C GLN A 95 6.47 -0.79 5.61
N PHE A 96 5.67 0.27 5.48
CA PHE A 96 4.83 0.51 4.32
C PHE A 96 5.26 1.77 3.60
N VAL A 97 5.12 1.76 2.28
CA VAL A 97 5.32 2.92 1.43
C VAL A 97 4.14 3.03 0.48
N THR A 98 3.59 4.23 0.38
CA THR A 98 2.53 4.53 -0.57
C THR A 98 3.08 5.39 -1.70
N LEU A 99 3.00 4.87 -2.92
CA LEU A 99 3.31 5.62 -4.13
C LEU A 99 1.99 6.11 -4.71
N SER A 100 1.88 7.40 -4.92
CA SER A 100 0.63 8.02 -5.34
C SER A 100 0.81 8.80 -6.63
N THR A 101 -0.14 8.68 -7.54
CA THR A 101 -0.18 9.47 -8.76
C THR A 101 -1.60 9.97 -9.03
N CYS A 102 -1.71 11.14 -9.64
CA CYS A 102 -2.98 11.75 -9.99
C CYS A 102 -3.33 11.48 -11.44
N ARG A 103 -4.62 11.33 -11.70
CA ARG A 103 -5.14 11.25 -13.05
C ARG A 103 -6.51 11.90 -13.09
N THR A 104 -6.78 12.68 -14.13
CA THR A 104 -8.10 13.22 -14.38
C THR A 104 -8.86 12.27 -15.29
N LEU A 105 -10.00 11.75 -14.82
CA LEU A 105 -10.90 10.91 -15.60
C LEU A 105 -12.30 11.50 -15.55
N ASP A 106 -12.89 11.71 -16.73
CA ASP A 106 -14.25 12.25 -16.86
C ASP A 106 -14.47 13.55 -16.07
N GLY A 107 -13.46 14.43 -16.07
CA GLY A 107 -13.52 15.70 -15.36
C GLY A 107 -13.35 15.59 -13.84
N LYS A 108 -13.03 14.40 -13.33
CA LYS A 108 -12.80 14.15 -11.90
C LYS A 108 -11.35 13.79 -11.65
N ASP A 109 -10.79 14.36 -10.59
CA ASP A 109 -9.45 14.00 -10.13
C ASP A 109 -9.50 12.67 -9.37
N LYS A 110 -8.78 11.69 -9.88
CA LYS A 110 -8.62 10.38 -9.27
C LYS A 110 -7.17 10.17 -8.85
N ARG A 111 -6.98 9.49 -7.73
CA ARG A 111 -5.65 9.07 -7.32
C ARG A 111 -5.51 7.56 -7.42
N LEU A 112 -4.40 7.16 -7.99
CA LEU A 112 -3.96 5.77 -7.95
C LEU A 112 -2.88 5.68 -6.87
N MET A 113 -3.08 4.77 -5.93
CA MET A 113 -2.10 4.51 -4.87
C MET A 113 -1.64 3.08 -4.95
N VAL A 114 -0.33 2.89 -4.99
CA VAL A 114 0.31 1.57 -4.95
C VAL A 114 1.01 1.46 -3.62
N ILE A 115 0.58 0.53 -2.79
CA ILE A 115 1.10 0.37 -1.43
C ILE A 115 2.02 -0.84 -1.41
N GLY A 116 3.25 -0.59 -1.01
CA GLY A 116 4.26 -1.61 -0.84
C GLY A 116 4.56 -1.84 0.63
N CYS A 117 5.00 -3.04 0.93
CA CYS A 117 5.35 -3.48 2.28
C CYS A 117 6.68 -4.20 2.27
N ARG A 118 7.46 -4.00 3.31
CA ARG A 118 8.67 -4.77 3.55
C ARG A 118 8.78 -5.16 5.02
N LYS A 119 9.42 -6.28 5.27
CA LYS A 119 9.79 -6.68 6.62
C LYS A 119 10.99 -5.85 7.07
N ARG A 120 10.90 -5.27 8.24
CA ARG A 120 11.99 -4.46 8.80
C ARG A 120 13.21 -5.28 9.17
#